data_e258f8681205935a65636f5faa75d8da
#
_entry.id   e258f8681205935a65636f5faa75d8da
#
_cell.length_a   1.000
_cell.length_b   1.000
_cell.length_c   1.000
_cell.angle_alpha   90.00
_cell.angle_beta   90.00
_cell.angle_gamma   90.00
#
_symmetry.space_group_name_H-M   'P 1'
#
loop_
_entity.id
_entity.type
_entity.pdbx_description
1 polymer ?
#
loop_
_entity_poly.entity_id
_entity_poly.type
_entity_poly.pdbx_seq_one_letter_code
_entity_poly.pdbx_strand_id
1 'polypeptide(L)'
;MTPATSDGDAPSAPDAGHGSPAPRPAVGRRQVLAWSLWDWGSAAFNAVVTTFVFTRWITSDAFVEAGAADPQAVMADHTAWLGWGLTIAGALIALLAPALGALADASGRRKVWLGVNTAATVAAMVAMFFVQPTPGSVSDAVILGVVLLSAGNVFFELASVAYNALLLDISTPRTIGRISGIGWGAGYVGGIVLLLVLFVGFINPEVGWFGITGADGMDIRVSVLLSAVWFAVFAIPVLLSVPESPRRGGSTPIGVAGAYRKLGRDLVHLWRTRRSTLGYLVASAVYRDGLAGVFTFGAVIASGTFGFSASEVIVFAIAANVVAGLSTIAAGWLDDRIGPRRVILASLVGLVVSGTAVFVQHDGGANVFWLWGLLLCAFVGPAQSASRGLLGRISDEGREAEAFGLYATTGRAASFLAPMAFATMVAVSGQQYWGILGIVAVILVGLVLMLFVRFPAGDGVDGGKDLATTPAGPAGSSTEV
;
A
#
# COMPACT_ATOMS: atom_id res chain seq x y z
N MET A 1 -4.48 -40.25 77.55
CA MET A 1 -3.55 -41.05 76.73
C MET A 1 -4.00 -40.92 75.33
N THR A 2 -3.39 -40.02 74.60
CA THR A 2 -3.53 -39.76 73.16
C THR A 2 -2.14 -39.51 72.62
N PRO A 3 -1.81 -40.03 71.48
CA PRO A 3 -0.73 -39.39 70.73
C PRO A 3 -1.26 -38.70 69.49
N ALA A 4 -0.69 -37.55 69.23
CA ALA A 4 -0.87 -36.67 68.07
C ALA A 4 -0.34 -37.33 66.78
N THR A 5 -1.09 -37.17 65.69
CA THR A 5 -0.64 -37.46 64.35
C THR A 5 -0.16 -36.18 63.69
N SER A 6 1.06 -36.24 63.19
CA SER A 6 1.74 -35.19 62.45
C SER A 6 1.14 -35.08 61.04
N ASP A 7 0.73 -33.87 60.70
CA ASP A 7 0.43 -33.46 59.31
C ASP A 7 1.73 -33.45 58.53
N GLY A 8 1.75 -34.22 57.43
CA GLY A 8 2.84 -34.21 56.45
C GLY A 8 2.68 -33.09 55.46
N ASP A 9 3.67 -32.19 55.41
CA ASP A 9 3.86 -31.20 54.37
C ASP A 9 3.98 -31.87 52.99
N ALA A 10 3.01 -31.64 52.13
CA ALA A 10 3.13 -31.97 50.71
C ALA A 10 4.06 -30.94 50.03
N PRO A 11 5.04 -31.38 49.22
CA PRO A 11 5.90 -30.45 48.53
C PRO A 11 5.09 -29.65 47.50
N SER A 12 5.12 -28.32 47.61
CA SER A 12 4.59 -27.40 46.65
C SER A 12 5.25 -27.62 45.27
N ALA A 13 4.43 -27.84 44.23
CA ALA A 13 4.89 -27.98 42.87
C ALA A 13 5.70 -26.71 42.44
N PRO A 14 6.80 -26.87 41.72
CA PRO A 14 7.57 -25.73 41.27
C PRO A 14 6.73 -24.84 40.32
N ASP A 15 6.66 -23.58 40.68
CA ASP A 15 6.03 -22.52 39.91
C ASP A 15 6.56 -22.60 38.47
N ALA A 16 5.68 -22.88 37.52
CA ALA A 16 6.02 -22.90 36.10
C ALA A 16 6.32 -21.47 35.70
N GLY A 17 7.60 -21.11 35.84
CA GLY A 17 8.11 -19.79 35.48
C GLY A 17 7.59 -19.41 34.10
N HIS A 18 6.83 -18.33 34.05
CA HIS A 18 6.50 -17.66 32.81
C HIS A 18 7.81 -17.19 32.20
N GLY A 19 8.41 -18.05 31.37
CA GLY A 19 9.63 -17.74 30.64
C GLY A 19 9.38 -16.46 29.83
N SER A 20 10.08 -15.39 30.15
CA SER A 20 10.12 -14.19 29.34
C SER A 20 10.39 -14.60 27.89
N PRO A 21 9.62 -14.12 26.91
CA PRO A 21 9.86 -14.47 25.50
C PRO A 21 11.31 -14.13 25.15
N ALA A 22 12.01 -15.08 24.57
CA ALA A 22 13.39 -14.92 24.15
C ALA A 22 13.54 -13.62 23.33
N PRO A 23 14.58 -12.81 23.56
CA PRO A 23 14.77 -11.57 22.82
C PRO A 23 14.84 -11.89 21.32
N ARG A 24 14.00 -11.21 20.53
CA ARG A 24 14.03 -11.35 19.06
C ARG A 24 15.44 -11.01 18.57
N PRO A 25 16.03 -11.82 17.67
CA PRO A 25 17.35 -11.55 17.14
C PRO A 25 17.41 -10.14 16.54
N ALA A 26 18.51 -9.43 16.77
CA ALA A 26 18.69 -8.09 16.24
C ALA A 26 18.50 -8.10 14.72
N VAL A 27 17.55 -7.29 14.24
CA VAL A 27 17.24 -7.19 12.81
C VAL A 27 18.43 -6.60 12.07
N GLY A 28 19.00 -7.35 11.14
CA GLY A 28 20.14 -6.93 10.34
C GLY A 28 19.75 -5.96 9.23
N ARG A 29 20.62 -5.01 8.90
CA ARG A 29 20.44 -4.09 7.75
C ARG A 29 20.11 -4.83 6.44
N ARG A 30 20.69 -6.03 6.26
CA ARG A 30 20.47 -6.89 5.09
C ARG A 30 18.99 -7.31 4.96
N GLN A 31 18.33 -7.60 6.06
CA GLN A 31 16.92 -8.03 6.07
C GLN A 31 16.00 -6.87 5.71
N VAL A 32 16.28 -5.67 6.25
CA VAL A 32 15.55 -4.44 5.91
C VAL A 32 15.71 -4.12 4.42
N LEU A 33 16.94 -4.18 3.89
CA LEU A 33 17.20 -3.96 2.47
C LEU A 33 16.47 -5.00 1.60
N ALA A 34 16.58 -6.29 1.94
CA ALA A 34 15.91 -7.37 1.22
C ALA A 34 14.39 -7.20 1.18
N TRP A 35 13.80 -6.73 2.29
CA TRP A 35 12.38 -6.42 2.37
C TRP A 35 12.02 -5.20 1.52
N SER A 36 12.79 -4.11 1.59
CA SER A 36 12.54 -2.89 0.81
C SER A 36 12.71 -3.09 -0.70
N LEU A 37 13.51 -4.07 -1.13
CA LEU A 37 13.67 -4.43 -2.54
C LEU A 37 12.38 -5.01 -3.14
N TRP A 38 11.48 -5.58 -2.35
CA TRP A 38 10.16 -5.97 -2.85
C TRP A 38 9.32 -4.74 -3.24
N ASP A 39 9.30 -3.67 -2.40
CA ASP A 39 8.61 -2.41 -2.73
C ASP A 39 9.25 -1.77 -3.99
N TRP A 40 10.59 -1.77 -4.07
CA TRP A 40 11.33 -1.31 -5.26
C TRP A 40 10.90 -2.05 -6.53
N GLY A 41 10.83 -3.38 -6.47
CA GLY A 41 10.44 -4.23 -7.61
C GLY A 41 8.96 -4.12 -7.95
N SER A 42 8.10 -4.07 -6.94
CA SER A 42 6.65 -4.10 -7.07
C SER A 42 6.08 -2.84 -7.75
N ALA A 43 6.81 -1.73 -7.70
CA ALA A 43 6.48 -0.51 -8.43
C ALA A 43 6.38 -0.73 -9.95
N ALA A 44 7.05 -1.76 -10.48
CA ALA A 44 6.93 -2.18 -11.87
C ALA A 44 5.48 -2.53 -12.26
N PHE A 45 4.76 -3.23 -11.39
CA PHE A 45 3.36 -3.54 -11.64
C PHE A 45 2.46 -2.32 -11.34
N ASN A 46 2.54 -1.80 -10.13
CA ASN A 46 1.58 -0.80 -9.64
C ASN A 46 1.73 0.56 -10.32
N ALA A 47 2.96 1.10 -10.40
CA ALA A 47 3.18 2.43 -10.99
C ALA A 47 3.37 2.36 -12.50
N VAL A 48 4.15 1.40 -13.03
CA VAL A 48 4.52 1.39 -14.45
C VAL A 48 3.46 0.71 -15.30
N VAL A 49 3.18 -0.58 -15.08
CA VAL A 49 2.26 -1.35 -15.92
C VAL A 49 0.83 -0.82 -15.80
N THR A 50 0.33 -0.69 -14.56
CA THR A 50 -1.07 -0.33 -14.29
C THR A 50 -1.38 1.13 -14.58
N THR A 51 -0.40 2.04 -14.44
CA THR A 51 -0.68 3.48 -14.55
C THR A 51 -0.26 4.07 -15.90
N PHE A 52 0.94 3.74 -16.38
CA PHE A 52 1.54 4.50 -17.49
C PHE A 52 1.65 3.74 -18.81
N VAL A 53 1.83 2.42 -18.77
CA VAL A 53 2.23 1.66 -19.96
C VAL A 53 1.07 0.84 -20.51
N PHE A 54 0.68 -0.22 -19.82
CA PHE A 54 -0.23 -1.22 -20.38
C PHE A 54 -1.68 -0.74 -20.47
N THR A 55 -2.21 -0.11 -19.42
CA THR A 55 -3.58 0.41 -19.40
C THR A 55 -3.82 1.42 -20.51
N ARG A 56 -2.87 2.35 -20.69
CA ARG A 56 -2.96 3.36 -21.73
C ARG A 56 -2.93 2.74 -23.13
N TRP A 57 -2.12 1.70 -23.32
CA TRP A 57 -1.97 1.05 -24.60
C TRP A 57 -3.22 0.27 -25.02
N ILE A 58 -3.79 -0.57 -24.13
CA ILE A 58 -4.98 -1.36 -24.47
C ILE A 58 -6.26 -0.53 -24.70
N THR A 59 -6.25 0.73 -24.28
CA THR A 59 -7.36 1.68 -24.50
C THR A 59 -7.04 2.72 -25.58
N SER A 60 -5.93 2.57 -26.31
CA SER A 60 -5.51 3.51 -27.37
C SER A 60 -6.10 3.12 -28.72
N ASP A 61 -5.85 3.97 -29.72
CA ASP A 61 -6.19 3.77 -31.12
C ASP A 61 -5.54 2.53 -31.75
N ALA A 62 -4.43 2.04 -31.17
CA ALA A 62 -3.80 0.79 -31.58
C ALA A 62 -4.77 -0.43 -31.52
N PHE A 63 -5.79 -0.38 -30.67
CA PHE A 63 -6.83 -1.40 -30.53
C PHE A 63 -8.15 -0.99 -31.21
N VAL A 64 -8.12 -0.16 -32.22
CA VAL A 64 -9.28 0.16 -33.06
C VAL A 64 -9.11 -0.50 -34.43
N GLU A 65 -10.11 -1.25 -34.87
CA GLU A 65 -10.04 -1.89 -36.18
C GLU A 65 -10.03 -0.86 -37.31
N ALA A 66 -9.24 -1.14 -38.33
CA ALA A 66 -9.19 -0.30 -39.53
C ALA A 66 -10.59 -0.24 -40.18
N GLY A 67 -11.12 0.99 -40.34
CA GLY A 67 -12.45 1.20 -40.90
C GLY A 67 -13.60 1.21 -39.90
N ALA A 68 -13.32 1.24 -38.61
CA ALA A 68 -14.34 1.46 -37.58
C ALA A 68 -15.10 2.76 -37.82
N ALA A 69 -16.45 2.71 -37.76
CA ALA A 69 -17.30 3.86 -38.05
C ALA A 69 -17.10 5.00 -37.03
N ASP A 70 -16.85 4.68 -35.77
CA ASP A 70 -16.55 5.60 -34.68
C ASP A 70 -15.40 5.08 -33.81
N PRO A 71 -14.15 5.42 -34.13
CA PRO A 71 -12.98 5.03 -33.34
C PRO A 71 -13.04 5.50 -31.89
N GLN A 72 -13.63 6.67 -31.61
CA GLN A 72 -13.72 7.22 -30.25
C GLN A 72 -14.70 6.42 -29.38
N ALA A 73 -15.83 6.00 -29.94
CA ALA A 73 -16.77 5.12 -29.25
C ALA A 73 -16.12 3.77 -28.90
N VAL A 74 -15.34 3.17 -29.79
CA VAL A 74 -14.61 1.92 -29.53
C VAL A 74 -13.61 2.10 -28.37
N MET A 75 -12.83 3.17 -28.39
CA MET A 75 -11.87 3.45 -27.27
C MET A 75 -12.61 3.70 -25.95
N ALA A 76 -13.79 4.35 -26.00
CA ALA A 76 -14.61 4.55 -24.81
C ALA A 76 -15.12 3.23 -24.25
N ASP A 77 -15.56 2.28 -25.10
CA ASP A 77 -15.97 0.94 -24.69
C ASP A 77 -14.80 0.16 -24.06
N HIS A 78 -13.61 0.20 -24.65
CA HIS A 78 -12.42 -0.44 -24.09
C HIS A 78 -12.05 0.13 -22.72
N THR A 79 -12.18 1.45 -22.56
CA THR A 79 -11.98 2.13 -21.29
C THR A 79 -13.03 1.70 -20.25
N ALA A 80 -14.29 1.53 -20.67
CA ALA A 80 -15.35 1.04 -19.80
C ALA A 80 -15.09 -0.42 -19.37
N TRP A 81 -14.66 -1.29 -20.27
CA TRP A 81 -14.30 -2.69 -19.93
C TRP A 81 -13.15 -2.75 -18.94
N LEU A 82 -12.12 -1.91 -19.12
CA LEU A 82 -11.03 -1.76 -18.15
C LEU A 82 -11.57 -1.33 -16.77
N GLY A 83 -12.46 -0.34 -16.72
CA GLY A 83 -13.09 0.14 -15.50
C GLY A 83 -13.87 -0.96 -14.79
N TRP A 84 -14.67 -1.74 -15.52
CA TRP A 84 -15.40 -2.89 -14.98
C TRP A 84 -14.48 -4.00 -14.49
N GLY A 85 -13.41 -4.33 -15.24
CA GLY A 85 -12.41 -5.30 -14.83
C GLY A 85 -11.75 -4.95 -13.50
N LEU A 86 -11.29 -3.71 -13.38
CA LEU A 86 -10.68 -3.20 -12.13
C LEU A 86 -11.69 -3.12 -10.97
N THR A 87 -12.97 -2.83 -11.26
CA THR A 87 -14.04 -2.84 -10.25
C THR A 87 -14.27 -4.25 -9.71
N ILE A 88 -14.36 -5.24 -10.58
CA ILE A 88 -14.48 -6.66 -10.20
C ILE A 88 -13.24 -7.10 -9.39
N ALA A 89 -12.03 -6.74 -9.85
CA ALA A 89 -10.81 -7.01 -9.11
C ALA A 89 -10.83 -6.39 -7.72
N GLY A 90 -11.26 -5.14 -7.59
CA GLY A 90 -11.42 -4.46 -6.30
C GLY A 90 -12.39 -5.17 -5.37
N ALA A 91 -13.54 -5.63 -5.89
CA ALA A 91 -14.52 -6.41 -5.12
C ALA A 91 -13.94 -7.77 -4.67
N LEU A 92 -13.20 -8.45 -5.54
CA LEU A 92 -12.51 -9.70 -5.18
C LEU A 92 -11.44 -9.48 -4.11
N ILE A 93 -10.65 -8.41 -4.20
CA ILE A 93 -9.67 -8.04 -3.19
C ILE A 93 -10.38 -7.78 -1.85
N ALA A 94 -11.43 -6.97 -1.85
CA ALA A 94 -12.19 -6.65 -0.64
C ALA A 94 -12.76 -7.91 0.03
N LEU A 95 -13.16 -8.89 -0.75
CA LEU A 95 -13.64 -10.16 -0.26
C LEU A 95 -12.50 -11.07 0.23
N LEU A 96 -11.44 -11.25 -0.56
CA LEU A 96 -10.43 -12.28 -0.32
C LEU A 96 -9.34 -11.85 0.66
N ALA A 97 -8.94 -10.56 0.69
CA ALA A 97 -7.77 -10.10 1.43
C ALA A 97 -7.84 -10.40 2.94
N PRO A 98 -8.96 -10.18 3.68
CA PRO A 98 -8.99 -10.47 5.10
C PRO A 98 -8.96 -11.98 5.39
N ALA A 99 -9.66 -12.77 4.58
CA ALA A 99 -9.70 -14.22 4.76
C ALA A 99 -8.34 -14.86 4.48
N LEU A 100 -7.67 -14.44 3.40
CA LEU A 100 -6.35 -14.93 3.04
C LEU A 100 -5.27 -14.42 4.00
N GLY A 101 -5.41 -13.20 4.53
CA GLY A 101 -4.57 -12.69 5.62
C GLY A 101 -4.66 -13.59 6.86
N ALA A 102 -5.89 -13.93 7.30
CA ALA A 102 -6.11 -14.81 8.41
C ALA A 102 -5.57 -16.25 8.17
N LEU A 103 -5.66 -16.76 6.94
CA LEU A 103 -5.07 -18.04 6.54
C LEU A 103 -3.54 -18.00 6.53
N ALA A 104 -2.94 -16.91 6.05
CA ALA A 104 -1.50 -16.70 6.05
C ALA A 104 -0.95 -16.71 7.49
N ASP A 105 -1.62 -15.99 8.41
CA ASP A 105 -1.25 -15.99 9.83
C ASP A 105 -1.44 -17.37 10.48
N ALA A 106 -2.57 -18.03 10.23
CA ALA A 106 -2.85 -19.37 10.79
C ALA A 106 -1.87 -20.43 10.26
N SER A 107 -1.39 -20.31 9.02
CA SER A 107 -0.42 -21.24 8.45
C SER A 107 1.00 -21.00 8.97
N GLY A 108 1.32 -19.79 9.44
CA GLY A 108 2.68 -19.35 9.78
C GLY A 108 3.63 -19.35 8.58
N ARG A 109 3.12 -19.22 7.35
CA ARG A 109 3.87 -19.30 6.09
C ARG A 109 3.67 -18.05 5.24
N ARG A 110 3.83 -16.86 5.84
CA ARG A 110 3.64 -15.57 5.16
C ARG A 110 4.49 -15.42 3.91
N LYS A 111 5.75 -15.92 3.94
CA LYS A 111 6.64 -15.87 2.76
C LYS A 111 6.16 -16.74 1.61
N VAL A 112 5.56 -17.90 1.90
CA VAL A 112 4.97 -18.75 0.86
C VAL A 112 3.79 -18.01 0.20
N TRP A 113 2.91 -17.39 0.99
CA TRP A 113 1.81 -16.58 0.48
C TRP A 113 2.31 -15.40 -0.35
N LEU A 114 3.32 -14.68 0.14
CA LEU A 114 3.99 -13.61 -0.59
C LEU A 114 4.55 -14.12 -1.92
N GLY A 115 5.33 -15.20 -1.89
CA GLY A 115 5.99 -15.76 -3.06
C GLY A 115 5.01 -16.25 -4.13
N VAL A 116 3.98 -17.01 -3.74
CA VAL A 116 2.96 -17.53 -4.66
C VAL A 116 2.19 -16.39 -5.33
N ASN A 117 1.72 -15.41 -4.56
CA ASN A 117 0.96 -14.29 -5.12
C ASN A 117 1.85 -13.35 -5.97
N THR A 118 3.11 -13.11 -5.56
CA THR A 118 4.08 -12.37 -6.40
C THR A 118 4.36 -13.11 -7.70
N ALA A 119 4.57 -14.44 -7.66
CA ALA A 119 4.78 -15.23 -8.86
C ALA A 119 3.55 -15.22 -9.80
N ALA A 120 2.34 -15.27 -9.24
CA ALA A 120 1.11 -15.14 -10.02
C ALA A 120 0.97 -13.75 -10.67
N THR A 121 1.33 -12.67 -9.97
CA THR A 121 1.39 -11.31 -10.54
C THR A 121 2.39 -11.24 -11.69
N VAL A 122 3.61 -11.74 -11.48
CA VAL A 122 4.65 -11.78 -12.52
C VAL A 122 4.20 -12.62 -13.72
N ALA A 123 3.55 -13.77 -13.49
CA ALA A 123 3.00 -14.60 -14.57
C ALA A 123 1.93 -13.87 -15.39
N ALA A 124 1.04 -13.10 -14.71
CA ALA A 124 0.06 -12.25 -15.39
C ALA A 124 0.75 -11.18 -16.24
N MET A 125 1.81 -10.53 -15.72
CA MET A 125 2.60 -9.54 -16.48
C MET A 125 3.29 -10.18 -17.70
N VAL A 126 3.88 -11.37 -17.55
CA VAL A 126 4.47 -12.12 -18.68
C VAL A 126 3.39 -12.47 -19.71
N ALA A 127 2.21 -12.88 -19.27
CA ALA A 127 1.10 -13.17 -20.16
C ALA A 127 0.61 -11.92 -20.93
N MET A 128 0.67 -10.74 -20.34
CA MET A 128 0.34 -9.47 -21.02
C MET A 128 1.25 -9.20 -22.24
N PHE A 129 2.45 -9.75 -22.29
CA PHE A 129 3.32 -9.67 -23.47
C PHE A 129 2.64 -10.22 -24.73
N PHE A 130 1.75 -11.21 -24.61
CA PHE A 130 1.06 -11.85 -25.73
C PHE A 130 -0.21 -11.11 -26.17
N VAL A 131 -0.63 -10.08 -25.43
CA VAL A 131 -1.72 -9.19 -25.85
C VAL A 131 -1.21 -8.36 -27.03
N GLN A 132 -1.91 -8.40 -28.16
CA GLN A 132 -1.58 -7.62 -29.34
C GLN A 132 -2.84 -7.36 -30.17
N PRO A 133 -2.92 -6.21 -30.85
CA PRO A 133 -4.06 -5.91 -31.73
C PRO A 133 -3.97 -6.79 -32.97
N THR A 134 -4.79 -7.87 -33.01
CA THR A 134 -4.88 -8.76 -34.17
C THR A 134 -6.13 -8.42 -34.96
N PRO A 135 -6.03 -8.13 -36.27
CA PRO A 135 -7.19 -7.79 -37.09
C PRO A 135 -8.28 -8.88 -37.01
N GLY A 136 -9.53 -8.46 -36.80
CA GLY A 136 -10.69 -9.36 -36.65
C GLY A 136 -10.88 -9.95 -35.23
N SER A 137 -9.95 -9.68 -34.26
CA SER A 137 -10.05 -10.13 -32.88
C SER A 137 -9.52 -9.09 -31.87
N VAL A 138 -9.56 -7.83 -32.23
CA VAL A 138 -9.05 -6.73 -31.40
C VAL A 138 -9.77 -6.66 -30.05
N SER A 139 -11.09 -6.79 -30.05
CA SER A 139 -11.90 -6.80 -28.82
C SER A 139 -11.53 -7.95 -27.89
N ASP A 140 -11.26 -9.14 -28.41
CA ASP A 140 -10.83 -10.30 -27.62
C ASP A 140 -9.45 -10.04 -26.96
N ALA A 141 -8.54 -9.39 -27.69
CA ALA A 141 -7.24 -9.01 -27.17
C ALA A 141 -7.36 -7.98 -26.03
N VAL A 142 -8.26 -7.00 -26.14
CA VAL A 142 -8.54 -6.03 -25.07
C VAL A 142 -9.14 -6.74 -23.84
N ILE A 143 -10.12 -7.61 -24.04
CA ILE A 143 -10.73 -8.40 -22.95
C ILE A 143 -9.66 -9.24 -22.25
N LEU A 144 -8.79 -9.94 -23.00
CA LEU A 144 -7.67 -10.69 -22.45
C LEU A 144 -6.76 -9.78 -21.61
N GLY A 145 -6.39 -8.61 -22.13
CA GLY A 145 -5.57 -7.61 -21.43
C GLY A 145 -6.21 -7.14 -20.12
N VAL A 146 -7.51 -6.84 -20.15
CA VAL A 146 -8.28 -6.45 -18.95
C VAL A 146 -8.35 -7.57 -17.93
N VAL A 147 -8.57 -8.81 -18.34
CA VAL A 147 -8.60 -9.98 -17.44
C VAL A 147 -7.24 -10.21 -16.80
N LEU A 148 -6.15 -10.16 -17.57
CA LEU A 148 -4.79 -10.34 -17.05
C LEU A 148 -4.40 -9.24 -16.09
N LEU A 149 -4.72 -7.98 -16.40
CA LEU A 149 -4.45 -6.85 -15.52
C LEU A 149 -5.25 -6.95 -14.22
N SER A 150 -6.53 -7.30 -14.31
CA SER A 150 -7.42 -7.50 -13.16
C SER A 150 -6.94 -8.63 -12.26
N ALA A 151 -6.56 -9.77 -12.83
CA ALA A 151 -5.99 -10.90 -12.11
C ALA A 151 -4.65 -10.51 -11.44
N GLY A 152 -3.77 -9.84 -12.19
CA GLY A 152 -2.51 -9.30 -11.66
C GLY A 152 -2.75 -8.38 -10.46
N ASN A 153 -3.74 -7.49 -10.53
CA ASN A 153 -4.10 -6.58 -9.44
C ASN A 153 -4.58 -7.35 -8.18
N VAL A 154 -5.40 -8.39 -8.35
CA VAL A 154 -5.85 -9.24 -7.22
C VAL A 154 -4.65 -9.90 -6.56
N PHE A 155 -3.80 -10.59 -7.31
CA PHE A 155 -2.63 -11.28 -6.76
C PHE A 155 -1.61 -10.31 -6.16
N PHE A 156 -1.40 -9.15 -6.76
CA PHE A 156 -0.54 -8.09 -6.24
C PHE A 156 -0.99 -7.61 -4.86
N GLU A 157 -2.28 -7.32 -4.69
CA GLU A 157 -2.81 -6.87 -3.40
C GLU A 157 -2.75 -7.97 -2.33
N LEU A 158 -2.98 -9.23 -2.71
CA LEU A 158 -2.82 -10.36 -1.79
C LEU A 158 -1.36 -10.58 -1.38
N ALA A 159 -0.40 -10.38 -2.30
CA ALA A 159 1.02 -10.35 -1.99
C ALA A 159 1.36 -9.21 -1.02
N SER A 160 0.81 -8.01 -1.27
CA SER A 160 1.00 -6.81 -0.45
C SER A 160 0.53 -7.01 1.01
N VAL A 161 -0.57 -7.73 1.23
CA VAL A 161 -1.04 -8.10 2.58
C VAL A 161 0.02 -8.90 3.34
N ALA A 162 0.55 -9.95 2.71
CA ALA A 162 1.60 -10.79 3.33
C ALA A 162 2.92 -10.03 3.50
N TYR A 163 3.31 -9.21 2.52
CA TYR A 163 4.49 -8.35 2.55
C TYR A 163 4.45 -7.36 3.73
N ASN A 164 3.32 -6.68 3.90
CA ASN A 164 3.15 -5.72 4.98
C ASN A 164 3.18 -6.40 6.36
N ALA A 165 2.64 -7.61 6.48
CA ALA A 165 2.72 -8.39 7.72
C ALA A 165 4.16 -8.75 8.11
N LEU A 166 5.05 -9.01 7.14
CA LEU A 166 6.47 -9.28 7.39
C LEU A 166 7.23 -8.05 7.94
N LEU A 167 6.69 -6.84 7.82
CA LEU A 167 7.28 -5.63 8.42
C LEU A 167 7.52 -5.80 9.92
N LEU A 168 6.61 -6.49 10.62
CA LEU A 168 6.73 -6.70 12.06
C LEU A 168 7.78 -7.76 12.43
N ASP A 169 8.12 -8.65 11.51
CA ASP A 169 9.18 -9.64 11.71
C ASP A 169 10.58 -9.01 11.61
N ILE A 170 10.69 -7.84 10.96
CA ILE A 170 11.96 -7.11 10.73
C ILE A 170 12.02 -5.76 11.43
N SER A 171 11.06 -5.43 12.28
CA SER A 171 10.99 -4.15 12.96
C SER A 171 10.70 -4.31 14.45
N THR A 172 10.96 -3.24 15.18
CA THR A 172 10.55 -3.06 16.58
C THR A 172 9.61 -1.86 16.66
N PRO A 173 8.84 -1.66 17.74
CA PRO A 173 8.02 -0.47 17.92
C PRO A 173 8.79 0.86 17.74
N ARG A 174 10.13 0.84 17.98
CA ARG A 174 11.01 2.01 17.83
C ARG A 174 11.57 2.21 16.42
N THR A 175 11.47 1.22 15.53
CA THR A 175 12.11 1.24 14.20
C THR A 175 11.14 1.04 13.05
N ILE A 176 9.87 0.70 13.34
CA ILE A 176 8.87 0.36 12.34
C ILE A 176 8.58 1.53 11.39
N GLY A 177 8.54 2.77 11.89
CA GLY A 177 8.33 3.96 11.08
C GLY A 177 9.43 4.16 10.06
N ARG A 178 10.71 4.09 10.50
CA ARG A 178 11.87 4.20 9.63
C ARG A 178 11.90 3.10 8.57
N ILE A 179 11.66 1.83 8.95
CA ILE A 179 11.68 0.70 8.01
C ILE A 179 10.52 0.83 7.02
N SER A 180 9.33 1.18 7.48
CA SER A 180 8.17 1.47 6.61
C SER A 180 8.48 2.59 5.61
N GLY A 181 9.09 3.68 6.08
CA GLY A 181 9.49 4.82 5.24
C GLY A 181 10.52 4.45 4.17
N ILE A 182 11.52 3.63 4.52
CA ILE A 182 12.51 3.12 3.57
C ILE A 182 11.82 2.26 2.49
N GLY A 183 10.89 1.36 2.85
CA GLY A 183 10.16 0.54 1.90
C GLY A 183 9.36 1.39 0.91
N TRP A 184 8.50 2.29 1.39
CA TRP A 184 7.72 3.18 0.53
C TRP A 184 8.61 4.07 -0.35
N GLY A 185 9.69 4.65 0.23
CA GLY A 185 10.66 5.43 -0.52
C GLY A 185 11.36 4.61 -1.60
N ALA A 186 11.72 3.36 -1.31
CA ALA A 186 12.28 2.44 -2.29
C ALA A 186 11.30 2.18 -3.44
N GLY A 187 10.00 2.01 -3.15
CA GLY A 187 8.96 1.86 -4.17
C GLY A 187 8.87 3.08 -5.11
N TYR A 188 8.85 4.29 -4.57
CA TYR A 188 8.85 5.50 -5.39
C TYR A 188 10.08 5.58 -6.30
N VAL A 189 11.28 5.39 -5.76
CA VAL A 189 12.52 5.47 -6.53
C VAL A 189 12.61 4.34 -7.55
N GLY A 190 12.24 3.10 -7.17
CA GLY A 190 12.24 1.94 -8.06
C GLY A 190 11.33 2.12 -9.27
N GLY A 191 10.13 2.67 -9.05
CA GLY A 191 9.18 2.97 -10.11
C GLY A 191 9.69 4.01 -11.10
N ILE A 192 10.31 5.10 -10.60
CA ILE A 192 10.91 6.13 -11.46
C ILE A 192 12.08 5.58 -12.27
N VAL A 193 12.99 4.85 -11.62
CA VAL A 193 14.16 4.29 -12.31
C VAL A 193 13.72 3.37 -13.43
N LEU A 194 12.78 2.46 -13.15
CA LEU A 194 12.26 1.57 -14.18
C LEU A 194 11.55 2.35 -15.30
N LEU A 195 10.67 3.28 -14.96
CA LEU A 195 9.95 4.08 -15.96
C LEU A 195 10.92 4.86 -16.87
N LEU A 196 11.99 5.45 -16.31
CA LEU A 196 13.02 6.13 -17.09
C LEU A 196 13.77 5.16 -18.01
N VAL A 197 14.13 3.97 -17.53
CA VAL A 197 14.78 2.93 -18.33
C VAL A 197 13.89 2.52 -19.51
N LEU A 198 12.61 2.29 -19.26
CA LEU A 198 11.66 1.91 -20.30
C LEU A 198 11.39 3.06 -21.28
N PHE A 199 11.23 4.26 -20.77
CA PHE A 199 10.98 5.44 -21.60
C PHE A 199 12.15 5.73 -22.54
N VAL A 200 13.37 5.78 -22.01
CA VAL A 200 14.58 6.08 -22.81
C VAL A 200 14.96 4.91 -23.72
N GLY A 201 14.74 3.68 -23.23
CA GLY A 201 15.19 2.48 -23.95
C GLY A 201 14.21 1.99 -25.04
N PHE A 202 12.92 2.17 -24.86
CA PHE A 202 11.92 1.50 -25.71
C PHE A 202 10.77 2.39 -26.16
N ILE A 203 10.23 3.27 -25.31
CA ILE A 203 8.96 3.97 -25.59
C ILE A 203 9.16 5.25 -26.39
N ASN A 204 10.21 6.05 -26.07
CA ASN A 204 10.43 7.35 -26.71
C ASN A 204 11.17 7.28 -28.06
N PRO A 205 12.17 6.38 -28.27
CA PRO A 205 12.88 6.35 -29.55
C PRO A 205 12.07 5.61 -30.62
N GLU A 206 12.15 6.07 -31.88
CA GLU A 206 11.57 5.36 -33.03
C GLU A 206 12.11 3.93 -33.17
N VAL A 207 13.41 3.76 -32.91
CA VAL A 207 14.08 2.48 -32.78
C VAL A 207 14.74 2.41 -31.42
N GLY A 208 14.15 1.62 -30.55
CA GLY A 208 14.64 1.41 -29.18
C GLY A 208 15.82 0.46 -29.10
N TRP A 209 16.25 0.18 -27.88
CA TRP A 209 17.32 -0.78 -27.63
C TRP A 209 17.00 -2.14 -28.26
N PHE A 210 18.03 -2.82 -28.71
CA PHE A 210 17.94 -4.13 -29.42
C PHE A 210 17.18 -4.08 -30.74
N GLY A 211 16.98 -2.88 -31.34
CA GLY A 211 16.24 -2.72 -32.60
C GLY A 211 14.72 -2.85 -32.46
N ILE A 212 14.18 -2.72 -31.26
CA ILE A 212 12.74 -2.80 -31.01
C ILE A 212 12.07 -1.50 -31.47
N THR A 213 10.98 -1.66 -32.26
CA THR A 213 10.17 -0.55 -32.76
C THR A 213 8.75 -0.63 -32.19
N GLY A 214 7.96 0.43 -32.39
CA GLY A 214 6.53 0.45 -32.01
C GLY A 214 5.63 -0.44 -32.88
N ALA A 215 6.18 -1.20 -33.84
CA ALA A 215 5.40 -2.11 -34.68
C ALA A 215 4.66 -3.13 -33.80
N ASP A 216 3.34 -3.26 -34.02
CA ASP A 216 2.45 -4.13 -33.25
C ASP A 216 2.55 -3.93 -31.72
N GLY A 217 2.94 -2.71 -31.28
CA GLY A 217 3.14 -2.39 -29.87
C GLY A 217 4.28 -3.16 -29.19
N MET A 218 5.29 -3.59 -29.96
CA MET A 218 6.39 -4.41 -29.45
C MET A 218 7.21 -3.64 -28.38
N ASP A 219 7.38 -2.33 -28.49
CA ASP A 219 7.98 -1.44 -27.51
C ASP A 219 7.26 -1.51 -26.15
N ILE A 220 5.94 -1.48 -26.14
CA ILE A 220 5.09 -1.60 -24.97
C ILE A 220 5.15 -3.02 -24.39
N ARG A 221 5.01 -4.03 -25.25
CA ARG A 221 5.01 -5.45 -24.85
C ARG A 221 6.33 -5.85 -24.20
N VAL A 222 7.47 -5.42 -24.76
CA VAL A 222 8.79 -5.64 -24.18
C VAL A 222 8.95 -4.84 -22.88
N SER A 223 8.41 -3.64 -22.81
CA SER A 223 8.41 -2.84 -21.57
C SER A 223 7.66 -3.55 -20.44
N VAL A 224 6.52 -4.19 -20.73
CA VAL A 224 5.78 -4.99 -19.73
C VAL A 224 6.56 -6.24 -19.33
N LEU A 225 7.21 -6.93 -20.28
CA LEU A 225 8.03 -8.11 -19.99
C LEU A 225 9.25 -7.76 -19.12
N LEU A 226 9.94 -6.65 -19.43
CA LEU A 226 11.04 -6.15 -18.59
C LEU A 226 10.56 -5.76 -17.20
N SER A 227 9.37 -5.16 -17.09
CA SER A 227 8.74 -4.86 -15.80
C SER A 227 8.47 -6.14 -14.99
N ALA A 228 8.05 -7.22 -15.65
CA ALA A 228 7.86 -8.53 -15.03
C ALA A 228 9.18 -9.11 -14.50
N VAL A 229 10.25 -9.06 -15.32
CA VAL A 229 11.60 -9.50 -14.92
C VAL A 229 12.13 -8.65 -13.76
N TRP A 230 11.96 -7.34 -13.84
CA TRP A 230 12.34 -6.41 -12.76
C TRP A 230 11.66 -6.80 -11.44
N PHE A 231 10.36 -6.98 -11.44
CA PHE A 231 9.63 -7.37 -10.23
C PHE A 231 10.09 -8.73 -9.71
N ALA A 232 10.23 -9.73 -10.59
CA ALA A 232 10.69 -11.06 -10.20
C ALA A 232 12.06 -11.02 -9.52
N VAL A 233 13.05 -10.33 -10.11
CA VAL A 233 14.42 -10.24 -9.60
C VAL A 233 14.45 -9.56 -8.22
N PHE A 234 13.78 -8.42 -8.09
CA PHE A 234 13.79 -7.67 -6.83
C PHE A 234 12.88 -8.26 -5.75
N ALA A 235 11.98 -9.19 -6.08
CA ALA A 235 11.20 -9.95 -5.11
C ALA A 235 11.95 -11.15 -4.50
N ILE A 236 13.01 -11.67 -5.13
CA ILE A 236 13.76 -12.82 -4.60
C ILE A 236 14.38 -12.55 -3.22
N PRO A 237 15.04 -11.39 -2.96
CA PRO A 237 15.73 -11.18 -1.70
C PRO A 237 14.85 -11.27 -0.46
N VAL A 238 13.60 -10.81 -0.51
CA VAL A 238 12.68 -10.89 0.62
C VAL A 238 12.34 -12.34 0.99
N LEU A 239 12.17 -13.20 -0.02
CA LEU A 239 11.87 -14.61 0.17
C LEU A 239 13.03 -15.38 0.80
N LEU A 240 14.28 -15.00 0.46
CA LEU A 240 15.49 -15.69 0.93
C LEU A 240 16.00 -15.17 2.27
N SER A 241 15.94 -13.85 2.52
CA SER A 241 16.70 -13.21 3.60
C SER A 241 15.86 -12.74 4.78
N VAL A 242 14.55 -12.53 4.60
CA VAL A 242 13.68 -12.09 5.70
C VAL A 242 13.32 -13.31 6.57
N PRO A 243 13.50 -13.24 7.90
CA PRO A 243 13.03 -14.30 8.81
C PRO A 243 11.51 -14.34 8.81
N GLU A 244 10.98 -15.49 9.11
CA GLU A 244 9.54 -15.70 9.31
C GLU A 244 9.32 -16.12 10.75
N SER A 245 8.42 -15.43 11.45
CA SER A 245 8.08 -15.80 12.82
C SER A 245 7.46 -17.20 12.85
N PRO A 246 7.97 -18.11 13.71
CA PRO A 246 7.43 -19.46 13.83
C PRO A 246 5.94 -19.43 14.14
N ARG A 247 5.19 -20.42 13.64
CA ARG A 247 3.79 -20.63 14.01
C ARG A 247 3.68 -20.72 15.53
N ARG A 248 2.95 -19.80 16.15
CA ARG A 248 2.65 -19.92 17.59
C ARG A 248 1.79 -21.15 17.82
N GLY A 249 2.25 -22.03 18.71
CA GLY A 249 1.59 -23.28 19.03
C GLY A 249 0.14 -23.07 19.45
N GLY A 250 -0.77 -23.85 18.86
CA GLY A 250 -2.19 -23.87 19.22
C GLY A 250 -3.19 -23.37 18.16
N SER A 251 -2.75 -22.76 17.04
CA SER A 251 -3.69 -22.42 15.97
C SER A 251 -4.06 -23.67 15.18
N THR A 252 -5.31 -24.11 15.30
CA THR A 252 -5.87 -25.16 14.44
C THR A 252 -5.90 -24.69 12.98
N PRO A 253 -5.61 -25.57 12.00
CA PRO A 253 -5.81 -25.26 10.60
C PRO A 253 -7.27 -24.85 10.37
N ILE A 254 -7.48 -23.65 9.87
CA ILE A 254 -8.82 -23.16 9.53
C ILE A 254 -8.98 -23.21 8.01
N GLY A 255 -10.11 -23.77 7.54
CA GLY A 255 -10.48 -23.65 6.14
C GLY A 255 -11.04 -22.27 5.81
N VAL A 256 -11.29 -22.00 4.52
CA VAL A 256 -11.79 -20.70 4.03
C VAL A 256 -13.08 -20.28 4.75
N ALA A 257 -14.06 -21.17 4.88
CA ALA A 257 -15.32 -20.88 5.60
C ALA A 257 -15.07 -20.57 7.08
N GLY A 258 -14.08 -21.26 7.72
CA GLY A 258 -13.63 -20.98 9.08
C GLY A 258 -12.99 -19.60 9.22
N ALA A 259 -12.21 -19.16 8.21
CA ALA A 259 -11.61 -17.83 8.16
C ALA A 259 -12.66 -16.72 8.14
N TYR A 260 -13.70 -16.83 7.30
CA TYR A 260 -14.80 -15.85 7.27
C TYR A 260 -15.62 -15.84 8.57
N ARG A 261 -15.90 -17.01 9.16
CA ARG A 261 -16.60 -17.08 10.44
C ARG A 261 -15.76 -16.45 11.57
N LYS A 262 -14.44 -16.69 11.55
CA LYS A 262 -13.51 -16.04 12.46
C LYS A 262 -13.52 -14.54 12.25
N LEU A 263 -13.36 -14.07 10.99
CA LEU A 263 -13.39 -12.65 10.63
C LEU A 263 -14.66 -11.92 11.14
N GLY A 264 -15.83 -12.53 10.96
CA GLY A 264 -17.08 -11.95 11.48
C GLY A 264 -17.09 -11.81 13.00
N ARG A 265 -16.60 -12.83 13.72
CA ARG A 265 -16.45 -12.76 15.18
C ARG A 265 -15.44 -11.71 15.62
N ASP A 266 -14.32 -11.63 14.92
CA ASP A 266 -13.23 -10.70 15.22
C ASP A 266 -13.65 -9.26 14.94
N LEU A 267 -14.43 -9.01 13.90
CA LEU A 267 -15.00 -7.69 13.61
C LEU A 267 -15.96 -7.22 14.72
N VAL A 268 -16.83 -8.14 15.20
CA VAL A 268 -17.71 -7.87 16.35
C VAL A 268 -16.89 -7.67 17.63
N HIS A 269 -15.82 -8.43 17.83
CA HIS A 269 -14.91 -8.27 18.95
C HIS A 269 -14.18 -6.91 18.91
N LEU A 270 -13.62 -6.52 17.75
CA LEU A 270 -13.00 -5.21 17.55
C LEU A 270 -13.99 -4.07 17.83
N TRP A 271 -15.24 -4.19 17.36
CA TRP A 271 -16.28 -3.21 17.65
C TRP A 271 -16.55 -3.05 19.15
N ARG A 272 -16.52 -4.15 19.90
CA ARG A 272 -16.83 -4.16 21.35
C ARG A 272 -15.63 -3.77 22.21
N THR A 273 -14.42 -4.19 21.82
CA THR A 273 -13.23 -4.11 22.70
C THR A 273 -12.16 -3.11 22.21
N ARG A 274 -12.05 -2.91 20.89
CA ARG A 274 -11.03 -2.06 20.26
C ARG A 274 -11.61 -1.12 19.21
N ARG A 275 -12.54 -0.29 19.62
CA ARG A 275 -13.19 0.71 18.76
C ARG A 275 -12.19 1.67 18.08
N SER A 276 -11.07 1.95 18.72
CA SER A 276 -9.98 2.76 18.17
C SER A 276 -9.38 2.17 16.90
N THR A 277 -9.11 0.85 16.89
CA THR A 277 -8.58 0.16 15.71
C THR A 277 -9.58 0.20 14.55
N LEU A 278 -10.86 -0.04 14.81
CA LEU A 278 -11.89 0.06 13.79
C LEU A 278 -12.06 1.49 13.28
N GLY A 279 -12.09 2.48 14.20
CA GLY A 279 -12.14 3.89 13.85
C GLY A 279 -10.93 4.30 12.99
N TYR A 280 -9.75 3.79 13.31
CA TYR A 280 -8.56 3.99 12.49
C TYR A 280 -8.69 3.36 11.09
N LEU A 281 -9.20 2.13 10.97
CA LEU A 281 -9.41 1.49 9.67
C LEU A 281 -10.36 2.32 8.79
N VAL A 282 -11.45 2.84 9.35
CA VAL A 282 -12.38 3.72 8.63
C VAL A 282 -11.73 5.05 8.26
N ALA A 283 -11.09 5.73 9.20
CA ALA A 283 -10.41 7.00 8.93
C ALA A 283 -9.33 6.84 7.85
N SER A 284 -8.52 5.78 7.96
CA SER A 284 -7.45 5.49 7.00
C SER A 284 -7.99 5.15 5.62
N ALA A 285 -9.10 4.44 5.52
CA ALA A 285 -9.74 4.15 4.24
C ALA A 285 -10.13 5.44 3.50
N VAL A 286 -10.72 6.40 4.21
CA VAL A 286 -11.17 7.67 3.64
C VAL A 286 -9.99 8.53 3.18
N TYR A 287 -9.02 8.83 4.07
CA TYR A 287 -7.94 9.70 3.64
C TYR A 287 -7.01 9.04 2.60
N ARG A 288 -6.80 7.73 2.64
CA ARG A 288 -5.99 7.02 1.62
C ARG A 288 -6.61 7.08 0.24
N ASP A 289 -7.91 7.06 0.13
CA ASP A 289 -8.59 7.29 -1.14
C ASP A 289 -8.37 8.73 -1.64
N GLY A 290 -8.44 9.71 -0.74
CA GLY A 290 -8.03 11.09 -1.06
C GLY A 290 -6.57 11.18 -1.55
N LEU A 291 -5.64 10.46 -0.90
CA LEU A 291 -4.23 10.40 -1.35
C LEU A 291 -4.09 9.79 -2.75
N ALA A 292 -4.86 8.73 -3.05
CA ALA A 292 -4.90 8.14 -4.39
C ALA A 292 -5.46 9.12 -5.41
N GLY A 293 -6.49 9.89 -5.04
CA GLY A 293 -7.08 10.96 -5.86
C GLY A 293 -6.07 12.03 -6.27
N VAL A 294 -5.15 12.41 -5.37
CA VAL A 294 -4.08 13.37 -5.68
C VAL A 294 -3.23 12.90 -6.86
N PHE A 295 -2.82 11.64 -6.87
CA PHE A 295 -2.03 11.10 -7.98
C PHE A 295 -2.87 10.88 -9.25
N THR A 296 -4.09 10.37 -9.10
CA THR A 296 -4.98 10.07 -10.24
C THR A 296 -5.36 11.33 -11.01
N PHE A 297 -5.71 12.41 -10.32
CA PHE A 297 -6.19 13.64 -10.94
C PHE A 297 -5.11 14.72 -11.06
N GLY A 298 -3.92 14.52 -10.50
CA GLY A 298 -2.84 15.50 -10.55
C GLY A 298 -2.44 15.90 -11.96
N ALA A 299 -2.29 14.96 -12.88
CA ALA A 299 -1.97 15.22 -14.27
C ALA A 299 -3.11 15.98 -15.01
N VAL A 300 -4.36 15.62 -14.71
CA VAL A 300 -5.55 16.27 -15.29
C VAL A 300 -5.62 17.73 -14.85
N ILE A 301 -5.37 18.01 -13.58
CA ILE A 301 -5.35 19.36 -13.02
C ILE A 301 -4.17 20.14 -13.58
N ALA A 302 -2.97 19.56 -13.65
CA ALA A 302 -1.77 20.21 -14.19
C ALA A 302 -1.97 20.69 -15.64
N SER A 303 -2.50 19.83 -16.50
CA SER A 303 -2.73 20.16 -17.90
C SER A 303 -3.95 21.07 -18.09
N GLY A 304 -5.08 20.73 -17.52
CA GLY A 304 -6.35 21.39 -17.79
C GLY A 304 -6.57 22.71 -17.04
N THR A 305 -5.95 22.86 -15.84
CA THR A 305 -6.09 24.09 -15.04
C THR A 305 -4.86 24.98 -15.14
N PHE A 306 -3.66 24.39 -15.04
CA PHE A 306 -2.41 25.16 -14.99
C PHE A 306 -1.66 25.22 -16.32
N GLY A 307 -2.21 24.65 -17.40
CA GLY A 307 -1.70 24.76 -18.75
C GLY A 307 -0.40 24.00 -19.02
N PHE A 308 -0.09 22.96 -18.24
CA PHE A 308 1.09 22.13 -18.46
C PHE A 308 1.00 21.40 -19.81
N SER A 309 2.07 21.45 -20.58
CA SER A 309 2.27 20.58 -21.73
C SER A 309 2.45 19.11 -21.29
N ALA A 310 2.29 18.17 -22.19
CA ALA A 310 2.49 16.75 -21.89
C ALA A 310 3.89 16.46 -21.33
N SER A 311 4.93 17.13 -21.85
CA SER A 311 6.30 17.01 -21.34
C SER A 311 6.47 17.59 -19.94
N GLU A 312 5.86 18.72 -19.63
CA GLU A 312 5.89 19.30 -18.28
C GLU A 312 5.18 18.43 -17.25
N VAL A 313 4.06 17.81 -17.62
CA VAL A 313 3.37 16.83 -16.76
C VAL A 313 4.29 15.66 -16.41
N ILE A 314 5.05 15.13 -17.37
CA ILE A 314 6.00 14.03 -17.13
C ILE A 314 7.14 14.49 -16.21
N VAL A 315 7.72 15.65 -16.45
CA VAL A 315 8.79 16.21 -15.61
C VAL A 315 8.28 16.47 -14.20
N PHE A 316 7.08 17.01 -14.06
CA PHE A 316 6.43 17.20 -12.76
C PHE A 316 6.19 15.86 -12.05
N ALA A 317 5.70 14.83 -12.75
CA ALA A 317 5.47 13.50 -12.17
C ALA A 317 6.76 12.89 -11.64
N ILE A 318 7.89 13.03 -12.37
CA ILE A 318 9.20 12.58 -11.90
C ILE A 318 9.61 13.33 -10.62
N ALA A 319 9.54 14.67 -10.65
CA ALA A 319 9.88 15.50 -9.49
C ALA A 319 9.00 15.20 -8.28
N ALA A 320 7.69 15.04 -8.48
CA ALA A 320 6.71 14.69 -7.46
C ALA A 320 7.03 13.35 -6.78
N ASN A 321 7.39 12.34 -7.55
CA ASN A 321 7.77 11.03 -7.01
C ASN A 321 9.12 11.09 -6.26
N VAL A 322 10.11 11.85 -6.76
CA VAL A 322 11.37 12.06 -6.04
C VAL A 322 11.12 12.74 -4.69
N VAL A 323 10.33 13.82 -4.70
CA VAL A 323 9.97 14.54 -3.46
C VAL A 323 9.20 13.65 -2.50
N ALA A 324 8.20 12.90 -2.99
CA ALA A 324 7.43 11.94 -2.19
C ALA A 324 8.33 10.86 -1.59
N GLY A 325 9.28 10.31 -2.37
CA GLY A 325 10.22 9.31 -1.89
C GLY A 325 11.13 9.82 -0.78
N LEU A 326 11.77 10.96 -0.99
CA LEU A 326 12.67 11.57 -0.01
C LEU A 326 11.94 11.98 1.27
N SER A 327 10.79 12.63 1.14
CA SER A 327 9.98 13.03 2.30
C SER A 327 9.48 11.82 3.09
N THR A 328 9.14 10.72 2.42
CA THR A 328 8.69 9.48 3.06
C THR A 328 9.80 8.86 3.91
N ILE A 329 11.02 8.80 3.37
CA ILE A 329 12.18 8.29 4.12
C ILE A 329 12.45 9.18 5.35
N ALA A 330 12.47 10.51 5.16
CA ALA A 330 12.66 11.45 6.26
C ALA A 330 11.56 11.33 7.33
N ALA A 331 10.31 11.22 6.91
CA ALA A 331 9.17 11.06 7.81
C ALA A 331 9.19 9.73 8.57
N GLY A 332 9.80 8.68 8.02
CA GLY A 332 9.98 7.42 8.72
C GLY A 332 10.84 7.56 10.00
N TRP A 333 11.89 8.39 9.96
CA TRP A 333 12.67 8.71 11.17
C TRP A 333 11.90 9.61 12.13
N LEU A 334 11.07 10.50 11.61
CA LEU A 334 10.22 11.36 12.43
C LEU A 334 9.13 10.53 13.12
N ASP A 335 8.54 9.57 12.44
CA ASP A 335 7.58 8.60 12.99
C ASP A 335 8.14 7.87 14.21
N ASP A 336 9.36 7.37 14.11
CA ASP A 336 10.02 6.66 15.21
C ASP A 336 10.28 7.56 16.44
N ARG A 337 10.34 8.91 16.26
CA ARG A 337 10.60 9.89 17.32
C ARG A 337 9.34 10.46 17.96
N ILE A 338 8.38 10.87 17.14
CA ILE A 338 7.17 11.57 17.59
C ILE A 338 5.90 10.74 17.53
N GLY A 339 5.99 9.53 16.96
CA GLY A 339 4.89 8.59 16.78
C GLY A 339 4.12 8.78 15.46
N PRO A 340 3.54 7.69 14.93
CA PRO A 340 2.89 7.66 13.64
C PRO A 340 1.65 8.54 13.55
N ARG A 341 0.87 8.64 14.64
CA ARG A 341 -0.34 9.45 14.66
C ARG A 341 -0.05 10.91 14.37
N ARG A 342 1.01 11.47 14.97
CA ARG A 342 1.40 12.87 14.76
C ARG A 342 1.89 13.09 13.32
N VAL A 343 2.64 12.15 12.77
CA VAL A 343 3.10 12.21 11.37
C VAL A 343 1.90 12.17 10.42
N ILE A 344 0.93 11.28 10.62
CA ILE A 344 -0.29 11.21 9.82
C ILE A 344 -1.05 12.54 9.89
N LEU A 345 -1.33 13.04 11.09
CA LEU A 345 -2.09 14.28 11.27
C LEU A 345 -1.38 15.48 10.62
N ALA A 346 -0.07 15.64 10.85
CA ALA A 346 0.72 16.70 10.23
C ALA A 346 0.70 16.60 8.69
N SER A 347 0.82 15.39 8.16
CA SER A 347 0.75 15.14 6.70
C SER A 347 -0.63 15.47 6.14
N LEU A 348 -1.71 15.05 6.80
CA LEU A 348 -3.08 15.36 6.35
C LEU A 348 -3.37 16.87 6.41
N VAL A 349 -2.89 17.57 7.44
CA VAL A 349 -2.98 19.04 7.51
C VAL A 349 -2.19 19.68 6.36
N GLY A 350 -0.96 19.23 6.13
CA GLY A 350 -0.14 19.72 5.02
C GLY A 350 -0.82 19.50 3.64
N LEU A 351 -1.46 18.36 3.44
CA LEU A 351 -2.22 18.04 2.24
C LEU A 351 -3.44 18.97 2.06
N VAL A 352 -4.22 19.19 3.12
CA VAL A 352 -5.37 20.10 3.08
C VAL A 352 -4.92 21.52 2.80
N VAL A 353 -3.86 22.00 3.46
CA VAL A 353 -3.32 23.36 3.25
C VAL A 353 -2.80 23.51 1.82
N SER A 354 -1.95 22.59 1.35
CA SER A 354 -1.37 22.65 0.01
C SER A 354 -2.44 22.52 -1.08
N GLY A 355 -3.39 21.58 -0.93
CA GLY A 355 -4.49 21.40 -1.88
C GLY A 355 -5.43 22.62 -1.91
N THR A 356 -5.72 23.24 -0.77
CA THR A 356 -6.49 24.48 -0.69
C THR A 356 -5.73 25.63 -1.35
N ALA A 357 -4.40 25.70 -1.17
CA ALA A 357 -3.57 26.72 -1.82
C ALA A 357 -3.54 26.56 -3.36
N VAL A 358 -3.46 25.30 -3.87
CA VAL A 358 -3.61 25.01 -5.31
C VAL A 358 -4.96 25.50 -5.82
N PHE A 359 -6.04 25.26 -5.08
CA PHE A 359 -7.39 25.70 -5.45
C PHE A 359 -7.51 27.23 -5.47
N VAL A 360 -7.10 27.91 -4.39
CA VAL A 360 -7.24 29.38 -4.27
C VAL A 360 -6.39 30.13 -5.30
N GLN A 361 -5.26 29.56 -5.67
CA GLN A 361 -4.31 30.17 -6.62
C GLN A 361 -4.38 29.53 -8.03
N HIS A 362 -5.53 28.97 -8.42
CA HIS A 362 -5.70 28.24 -9.68
C HIS A 362 -5.36 29.08 -10.93
N ASP A 363 -5.47 30.39 -10.86
CA ASP A 363 -5.11 31.32 -11.95
C ASP A 363 -3.62 31.69 -11.97
N GLY A 364 -2.82 31.24 -10.99
CA GLY A 364 -1.42 31.66 -10.83
C GLY A 364 -0.43 30.96 -11.76
N GLY A 365 -0.91 30.14 -12.70
CA GLY A 365 -0.11 29.48 -13.72
C GLY A 365 0.80 28.36 -13.22
N ALA A 366 1.68 27.89 -14.09
CA ALA A 366 2.51 26.70 -13.87
C ALA A 366 3.36 26.76 -12.58
N ASN A 367 3.95 27.91 -12.25
CA ASN A 367 4.81 28.05 -11.08
C ASN A 367 4.09 27.79 -9.75
N VAL A 368 2.82 28.17 -9.66
CA VAL A 368 1.99 27.90 -8.48
C VAL A 368 1.79 26.40 -8.29
N PHE A 369 1.48 25.68 -9.39
CA PHE A 369 1.32 24.23 -9.32
C PHE A 369 2.64 23.52 -9.03
N TRP A 370 3.78 23.99 -9.57
CA TRP A 370 5.09 23.48 -9.19
C TRP A 370 5.33 23.58 -7.69
N LEU A 371 5.06 24.73 -7.07
CA LEU A 371 5.28 24.95 -5.65
C LEU A 371 4.35 24.09 -4.79
N TRP A 372 3.04 24.31 -4.93
CA TRP A 372 2.05 23.69 -4.04
C TRP A 372 1.79 22.23 -4.37
N GLY A 373 1.87 21.85 -5.65
CA GLY A 373 1.75 20.46 -6.08
C GLY A 373 2.89 19.59 -5.60
N LEU A 374 4.15 20.06 -5.64
CA LEU A 374 5.29 19.35 -5.05
C LEU A 374 5.18 19.26 -3.53
N LEU A 375 4.76 20.35 -2.88
CA LEU A 375 4.54 20.35 -1.43
C LEU A 375 3.44 19.36 -1.04
N LEU A 376 2.36 19.29 -1.80
CA LEU A 376 1.30 18.30 -1.63
C LEU A 376 1.85 16.88 -1.76
N CYS A 377 2.65 16.59 -2.79
CA CYS A 377 3.28 15.28 -2.97
C CYS A 377 4.25 14.92 -1.83
N ALA A 378 4.90 15.92 -1.21
CA ALA A 378 5.78 15.72 -0.05
C ALA A 378 5.05 15.18 1.18
N PHE A 379 3.74 15.33 1.29
CA PHE A 379 2.95 14.82 2.42
C PHE A 379 2.24 13.49 2.13
N VAL A 380 2.10 13.08 0.87
CA VAL A 380 1.38 11.84 0.54
C VAL A 380 2.13 10.61 1.03
N GLY A 381 3.42 10.50 0.71
CA GLY A 381 4.24 9.36 1.10
C GLY A 381 4.36 9.17 2.62
N PRO A 382 4.66 10.24 3.39
CA PRO A 382 4.64 10.21 4.84
C PRO A 382 3.33 9.72 5.44
N ALA A 383 2.18 10.19 4.94
CA ALA A 383 0.88 9.72 5.42
C ALA A 383 0.69 8.22 5.19
N GLN A 384 1.07 7.70 4.02
CA GLN A 384 0.95 6.28 3.68
C GLN A 384 1.90 5.40 4.51
N SER A 385 3.16 5.80 4.64
CA SER A 385 4.17 5.08 5.39
C SER A 385 3.86 5.00 6.89
N ALA A 386 3.49 6.13 7.49
CA ALA A 386 3.11 6.19 8.89
C ALA A 386 1.80 5.42 9.16
N SER A 387 0.86 5.39 8.20
CA SER A 387 -0.36 4.58 8.30
C SER A 387 -0.04 3.08 8.38
N ARG A 388 0.86 2.58 7.53
CA ARG A 388 1.35 1.20 7.59
C ARG A 388 2.03 0.91 8.93
N GLY A 389 2.89 1.81 9.38
CA GLY A 389 3.58 1.71 10.66
C GLY A 389 2.63 1.71 11.87
N LEU A 390 1.60 2.56 11.85
CA LEU A 390 0.57 2.62 12.89
C LEU A 390 -0.22 1.33 12.98
N LEU A 391 -0.69 0.83 11.83
CA LEU A 391 -1.42 -0.45 11.78
C LEU A 391 -0.58 -1.59 12.38
N GLY A 392 0.71 -1.64 12.00
CA GLY A 392 1.63 -2.63 12.56
C GLY A 392 1.77 -2.55 14.08
N ARG A 393 1.81 -1.33 14.66
CA ARG A 393 1.92 -1.14 16.11
C ARG A 393 0.67 -1.54 16.88
N ILE A 394 -0.52 -1.34 16.30
CA ILE A 394 -1.81 -1.65 16.95
C ILE A 394 -2.33 -3.06 16.62
N SER A 395 -1.66 -3.79 15.75
CA SER A 395 -2.01 -5.17 15.39
C SER A 395 -1.61 -6.14 16.49
N ASP A 396 -2.47 -7.14 16.72
CA ASP A 396 -2.16 -8.23 17.65
C ASP A 396 -1.07 -9.13 17.08
N GLU A 397 -0.14 -9.57 17.94
CA GLU A 397 0.91 -10.50 17.53
C GLU A 397 0.33 -11.81 16.99
N GLY A 398 0.78 -12.21 15.80
CA GLY A 398 0.32 -13.42 15.08
C GLY A 398 -0.96 -13.23 14.28
N ARG A 399 -1.50 -11.98 14.20
CA ARG A 399 -2.69 -11.63 13.40
C ARG A 399 -2.43 -10.45 12.46
N GLU A 400 -1.17 -10.21 12.15
CA GLU A 400 -0.72 -9.06 11.41
C GLU A 400 -1.23 -9.07 9.96
N ALA A 401 -1.18 -10.22 9.28
CA ALA A 401 -1.67 -10.33 7.91
C ALA A 401 -3.20 -10.17 7.84
N GLU A 402 -3.93 -10.62 8.87
CA GLU A 402 -5.37 -10.36 8.99
C GLU A 402 -5.67 -8.87 9.12
N ALA A 403 -4.91 -8.14 9.95
CA ALA A 403 -5.06 -6.70 10.12
C ALA A 403 -4.77 -5.94 8.80
N PHE A 404 -3.71 -6.31 8.07
CA PHE A 404 -3.40 -5.74 6.77
C PHE A 404 -4.42 -6.14 5.69
N GLY A 405 -5.02 -7.33 5.79
CA GLY A 405 -6.14 -7.75 4.95
C GLY A 405 -7.38 -6.87 5.17
N LEU A 406 -7.76 -6.59 6.42
CA LEU A 406 -8.83 -5.65 6.75
C LEU A 406 -8.54 -4.23 6.26
N TYR A 407 -7.29 -3.79 6.37
CA TYR A 407 -6.84 -2.50 5.88
C TYR A 407 -6.93 -2.38 4.35
N ALA A 408 -6.60 -3.43 3.61
CA ALA A 408 -6.80 -3.49 2.17
C ALA A 408 -8.28 -3.46 1.80
N THR A 409 -9.11 -4.25 2.49
CA THR A 409 -10.56 -4.31 2.28
C THR A 409 -11.23 -2.96 2.50
N THR A 410 -10.96 -2.30 3.64
CA THR A 410 -11.54 -0.99 3.94
C THR A 410 -11.09 0.06 2.94
N GLY A 411 -9.82 0.02 2.48
CA GLY A 411 -9.31 0.88 1.44
C GLY A 411 -10.06 0.70 0.11
N ARG A 412 -10.28 -0.55 -0.31
CA ARG A 412 -11.05 -0.84 -1.53
C ARG A 412 -12.53 -0.45 -1.41
N ALA A 413 -13.13 -0.62 -0.24
CA ALA A 413 -14.51 -0.20 0.01
C ALA A 413 -14.68 1.33 -0.07
N ALA A 414 -13.64 2.11 0.20
CA ALA A 414 -13.68 3.57 0.15
C ALA A 414 -13.21 4.15 -1.20
N SER A 415 -12.65 3.35 -2.12
CA SER A 415 -11.93 3.82 -3.33
C SER A 415 -12.76 4.58 -4.38
N PHE A 416 -14.04 4.79 -4.13
CA PHE A 416 -14.94 5.59 -4.96
C PHE A 416 -15.10 7.04 -4.47
N LEU A 417 -14.69 7.37 -3.24
CA LEU A 417 -15.00 8.66 -2.62
C LEU A 417 -14.29 9.83 -3.32
N ALA A 418 -12.98 9.70 -3.60
CA ALA A 418 -12.22 10.77 -4.25
C ALA A 418 -12.66 11.00 -5.71
N PRO A 419 -12.80 9.96 -6.57
CA PRO A 419 -13.36 10.14 -7.90
C PRO A 419 -14.77 10.75 -7.91
N MET A 420 -15.64 10.29 -7.02
CA MET A 420 -16.99 10.81 -6.90
C MET A 420 -17.01 12.29 -6.46
N ALA A 421 -16.20 12.64 -5.44
CA ALA A 421 -16.12 14.00 -4.95
C ALA A 421 -15.54 14.94 -6.01
N PHE A 422 -14.47 14.52 -6.72
CA PHE A 422 -13.89 15.24 -7.83
C PHE A 422 -14.93 15.50 -8.93
N ALA A 423 -15.56 14.44 -9.44
CA ALA A 423 -16.56 14.54 -10.51
C ALA A 423 -17.77 15.39 -10.11
N THR A 424 -18.26 15.25 -8.87
CA THR A 424 -19.39 16.03 -8.36
C THR A 424 -19.07 17.52 -8.31
N MET A 425 -17.88 17.90 -7.80
CA MET A 425 -17.47 19.31 -7.75
C MET A 425 -17.31 19.91 -9.13
N VAL A 426 -16.73 19.18 -10.08
CA VAL A 426 -16.61 19.60 -11.47
C VAL A 426 -18.00 19.75 -12.13
N ALA A 427 -18.89 18.78 -11.94
CA ALA A 427 -20.22 18.81 -12.52
C ALA A 427 -21.09 19.97 -11.99
N VAL A 428 -21.02 20.27 -10.69
CA VAL A 428 -21.78 21.35 -10.06
C VAL A 428 -21.25 22.73 -10.44
N SER A 429 -19.92 22.89 -10.55
CA SER A 429 -19.29 24.19 -10.83
C SER A 429 -19.14 24.49 -12.33
N GLY A 430 -19.14 23.46 -13.18
CA GLY A 430 -18.81 23.56 -14.59
C GLY A 430 -17.33 23.84 -14.86
N GLN A 431 -16.44 23.76 -13.82
CA GLN A 431 -15.03 24.11 -13.96
C GLN A 431 -14.14 23.04 -13.32
N GLN A 432 -13.10 22.62 -14.02
CA GLN A 432 -12.25 21.50 -13.65
C GLN A 432 -11.49 21.72 -12.33
N TYR A 433 -11.02 22.93 -12.04
CA TYR A 433 -10.25 23.21 -10.82
C TYR A 433 -11.06 23.00 -9.53
N TRP A 434 -12.40 23.02 -9.58
CA TRP A 434 -13.23 22.67 -8.42
C TRP A 434 -13.08 21.21 -7.98
N GLY A 435 -12.65 20.34 -8.87
CA GLY A 435 -12.31 18.97 -8.54
C GLY A 435 -11.23 18.85 -7.45
N ILE A 436 -10.32 19.84 -7.34
CA ILE A 436 -9.32 19.94 -6.29
C ILE A 436 -9.98 19.98 -4.91
N LEU A 437 -11.04 20.80 -4.75
CA LEU A 437 -11.80 20.87 -3.50
C LEU A 437 -12.49 19.54 -3.16
N GLY A 438 -12.93 18.78 -4.17
CA GLY A 438 -13.48 17.44 -3.96
C GLY A 438 -12.47 16.52 -3.28
N ILE A 439 -11.25 16.49 -3.79
CA ILE A 439 -10.14 15.68 -3.21
C ILE A 439 -9.78 16.20 -1.80
N VAL A 440 -9.64 17.51 -1.64
CA VAL A 440 -9.32 18.15 -0.35
C VAL A 440 -10.42 17.84 0.68
N ALA A 441 -11.70 17.83 0.30
CA ALA A 441 -12.81 17.51 1.18
C ALA A 441 -12.72 16.05 1.68
N VAL A 442 -12.38 15.09 0.81
CA VAL A 442 -12.20 13.69 1.22
C VAL A 442 -11.04 13.56 2.22
N ILE A 443 -9.89 14.22 1.95
CA ILE A 443 -8.74 14.24 2.87
C ILE A 443 -9.12 14.90 4.19
N LEU A 444 -9.86 16.01 4.16
CA LEU A 444 -10.33 16.71 5.36
C LEU A 444 -11.27 15.84 6.20
N VAL A 445 -12.20 15.13 5.58
CA VAL A 445 -13.05 14.16 6.30
C VAL A 445 -12.19 13.09 6.95
N GLY A 446 -11.22 12.53 6.25
CA GLY A 446 -10.27 11.57 6.80
C GLY A 446 -9.44 12.14 7.96
N LEU A 447 -9.00 13.40 7.87
CA LEU A 447 -8.31 14.12 8.94
C LEU A 447 -9.21 14.26 10.18
N VAL A 448 -10.44 14.72 9.98
CA VAL A 448 -11.42 14.87 11.07
C VAL A 448 -11.69 13.54 11.76
N LEU A 449 -11.95 12.49 10.98
CA LEU A 449 -12.12 11.13 11.53
C LEU A 449 -10.90 10.70 12.34
N MET A 450 -9.67 10.93 11.82
CA MET A 450 -8.43 10.56 12.51
C MET A 450 -8.21 11.34 13.82
N LEU A 451 -8.69 12.59 13.93
CA LEU A 451 -8.64 13.35 15.17
C LEU A 451 -9.49 12.72 16.28
N PHE A 452 -10.65 12.13 15.92
CA PHE A 452 -11.54 11.45 16.88
C PHE A 452 -11.05 10.05 17.27
N VAL A 453 -10.13 9.44 16.54
CA VAL A 453 -9.53 8.14 16.90
C VAL A 453 -8.61 8.36 18.11
N ARG A 454 -8.94 7.71 19.23
CA ARG A 454 -8.15 7.72 20.46
C ARG A 454 -7.56 6.34 20.70
N PHE A 455 -6.24 6.28 20.82
CA PHE A 455 -5.55 5.04 21.16
C PHE A 455 -5.30 4.99 22.66
N PRO A 456 -5.37 3.81 23.32
CA PRO A 456 -4.99 3.65 24.72
C PRO A 456 -3.53 4.07 24.95
N ALA A 457 -3.23 4.60 26.12
CA ALA A 457 -1.86 4.88 26.53
C ALA A 457 -1.08 3.55 26.61
N GLY A 458 0.07 3.48 25.96
CA GLY A 458 0.90 2.25 25.93
C GLY A 458 0.97 1.55 24.58
N ASP A 459 0.12 1.87 23.58
CA ASP A 459 0.17 1.25 22.25
C ASP A 459 1.36 1.74 21.38
N GLY A 460 2.31 2.52 21.95
CA GLY A 460 3.48 3.05 21.22
C GLY A 460 3.13 4.05 20.10
N VAL A 461 1.90 4.55 20.07
CA VAL A 461 1.33 5.40 19.01
C VAL A 461 1.77 6.85 19.13
N ASP A 462 2.05 7.34 20.34
CA ASP A 462 2.40 8.74 20.64
C ASP A 462 3.90 9.03 20.82
N GLY A 463 4.75 8.07 20.45
CA GLY A 463 6.21 8.21 20.51
C GLY A 463 6.81 7.81 21.87
N GLY A 464 8.00 7.23 21.83
CA GLY A 464 8.67 6.45 22.88
C GLY A 464 8.95 7.10 24.25
N LYS A 465 8.13 8.04 24.72
CA LYS A 465 8.24 8.56 26.10
C LYS A 465 7.62 7.63 27.14
N ASP A 466 6.69 6.77 26.76
CA ASP A 466 5.96 5.91 27.69
C ASP A 466 6.68 4.59 28.02
N LEU A 467 7.78 4.27 27.34
CA LEU A 467 8.59 3.07 27.62
C LEU A 467 9.64 3.28 28.73
N ALA A 468 9.75 4.48 29.29
CA ALA A 468 10.73 4.84 30.31
C ALA A 468 10.18 4.82 31.75
N THR A 469 8.90 4.54 31.95
CA THR A 469 8.24 4.59 33.27
C THR A 469 7.69 3.24 33.71
N THR A 470 8.46 2.17 33.54
CA THR A 470 8.30 1.02 34.43
C THR A 470 9.18 1.33 35.65
N PRO A 471 8.63 1.63 36.83
CA PRO A 471 9.46 1.83 38.02
C PRO A 471 10.21 0.52 38.27
N ALA A 472 11.54 0.60 38.36
CA ALA A 472 12.34 -0.47 38.91
C ALA A 472 11.74 -0.81 40.26
N GLY A 473 11.26 -2.05 40.43
CA GLY A 473 10.80 -2.54 41.72
C GLY A 473 11.86 -2.30 42.78
N PRO A 474 11.48 -2.05 44.05
CA PRO A 474 12.42 -1.73 45.10
C PRO A 474 13.46 -2.82 45.24
N ALA A 475 14.72 -2.46 45.12
CA ALA A 475 15.86 -3.30 45.43
C ALA A 475 15.66 -3.86 46.83
N GLY A 476 15.45 -5.19 46.96
CA GLY A 476 15.38 -5.85 48.22
C GLY A 476 16.68 -5.61 48.98
N SER A 477 16.57 -4.91 50.12
CA SER A 477 17.63 -4.74 51.07
C SER A 477 17.88 -6.13 51.73
N SER A 478 18.94 -6.77 51.30
CA SER A 478 19.54 -7.88 52.04
C SER A 478 20.20 -7.26 53.29
N THR A 479 19.57 -7.32 54.44
CA THR A 479 20.22 -7.12 55.73
C THR A 479 20.71 -8.50 56.19
N GLU A 480 22.02 -8.69 56.20
CA GLU A 480 22.71 -9.66 57.00
C GLU A 480 22.49 -9.39 58.51
N VAL A 481 22.07 -10.36 59.27
CA VAL A 481 22.60 -10.68 60.61
C VAL A 481 22.54 -12.24 60.77
#